data_b822c32b83df500a10fdccbda67a0886
#
_entry.id   b822c32b83df500a10fdccbda67a0886
#
_cell.length_a   1.000
_cell.length_b   1.000
_cell.length_c   1.000
_cell.angle_alpha   90.00
_cell.angle_beta   90.00
_cell.angle_gamma   90.00
#
_symmetry.space_group_name_H-M   'P 1'
#
loop_
_entity.id
_entity.type
_entity.pdbx_description
1 polymer ?
#
loop_
_entity_poly.entity_id
_entity_poly.type
_entity_poly.pdbx_seq_one_letter_code
_entity_poly.pdbx_strand_id
1 'polypeptide(L)'
;MSAEKGNPDDVQIGEIDLERTDTGIAIVSISGEHDLNTAPQLRRRLDEEIGEGRAIVVDLSPASFVDSSILGVILDGRRGADAAGLGFAVAQADGAQAVSRVLEITGLRSQLPVHTSRAEAVEAASSPPDRS
;
A
#
# COMPACT_ATOMS: atom_id res chain seq x y z
N MET A 1 -29.45 0.19 -5.10
CA MET A 1 -28.95 0.50 -4.36
C MET A 1 -28.01 -0.23 -3.58
N SER A 2 -27.30 0.17 -3.05
CA SER A 2 -26.20 -0.46 -2.46
C SER A 2 -26.50 -1.13 -1.16
N ALA A 3 -27.67 -1.59 -1.06
CA ALA A 3 -28.07 -2.20 0.15
C ALA A 3 -27.25 -3.42 0.49
N GLU A 4 -26.62 -3.99 -0.49
CA GLU A 4 -25.89 -5.16 -0.22
C GLU A 4 -24.70 -4.92 0.62
N LYS A 5 -24.29 -3.71 0.80
CA LYS A 5 -23.17 -3.49 1.62
C LYS A 5 -23.35 -3.91 3.05
N GLY A 6 -24.55 -4.02 3.51
CA GLY A 6 -24.79 -4.43 4.87
C GLY A 6 -24.98 -5.90 5.07
N ASN A 7 -24.77 -6.71 4.07
CA ASN A 7 -25.02 -8.13 4.21
C ASN A 7 -23.99 -8.77 5.14
N PRO A 8 -24.38 -9.24 6.30
CA PRO A 8 -23.43 -9.76 7.28
C PRO A 8 -22.77 -11.06 6.86
N ASP A 9 -23.33 -11.74 5.86
CA ASP A 9 -22.76 -12.99 5.42
C ASP A 9 -21.74 -12.80 4.32
N ASP A 10 -21.59 -11.60 3.80
CA ASP A 10 -20.63 -11.36 2.74
C ASP A 10 -19.23 -11.33 3.28
N VAL A 11 -18.31 -11.93 2.55
CA VAL A 11 -16.91 -11.78 2.85
C VAL A 11 -16.54 -10.34 2.55
N GLN A 12 -15.75 -9.74 3.41
CA GLN A 12 -15.36 -8.35 3.21
C GLN A 12 -14.46 -8.23 1.99
N ILE A 13 -14.95 -7.58 0.96
CA ILE A 13 -14.20 -7.40 -0.28
C ILE A 13 -13.17 -6.31 -0.08
N GLY A 14 -11.98 -6.54 -0.59
CA GLY A 14 -10.93 -5.54 -0.51
C GLY A 14 -11.20 -4.35 -1.42
N GLU A 15 -10.94 -3.16 -0.91
CA GLU A 15 -11.11 -1.92 -1.67
C GLU A 15 -9.78 -1.19 -1.75
N ILE A 16 -9.55 -0.52 -2.87
CA ILE A 16 -8.36 0.26 -3.11
C ILE A 16 -8.80 1.70 -3.32
N ASP A 17 -8.35 2.60 -2.44
CA ASP A 17 -8.67 4.02 -2.54
C ASP A 17 -7.42 4.80 -2.88
N LEU A 18 -7.61 5.86 -3.65
CA LEU A 18 -6.51 6.72 -4.05
C LEU A 18 -6.76 8.14 -3.59
N GLU A 19 -5.77 8.73 -2.95
CA GLU A 19 -5.83 10.13 -2.53
C GLU A 19 -4.51 10.77 -2.96
N ARG A 20 -4.57 12.00 -3.46
CA ARG A 20 -3.36 12.72 -3.83
C ARG A 20 -3.22 13.95 -2.95
N THR A 21 -2.02 14.15 -2.43
CA THR A 21 -1.75 15.30 -1.59
C THR A 21 -1.42 16.52 -2.44
N ASP A 22 -1.45 17.69 -1.81
CA ASP A 22 -1.10 18.93 -2.51
C ASP A 22 0.34 18.92 -3.03
N THR A 23 1.20 18.13 -2.41
CA THR A 23 2.59 18.05 -2.81
C THR A 23 2.85 16.96 -3.85
N GLY A 24 1.81 16.31 -4.34
CA GLY A 24 1.96 15.36 -5.44
C GLY A 24 2.27 13.94 -5.01
N ILE A 25 1.95 13.58 -3.78
CA ILE A 25 2.14 12.21 -3.30
C ILE A 25 0.83 11.46 -3.47
N ALA A 26 0.89 10.27 -4.03
CA ALA A 26 -0.27 9.40 -4.17
C ALA A 26 -0.34 8.47 -2.96
N ILE A 27 -1.43 8.52 -2.23
CA ILE A 27 -1.67 7.64 -1.10
C ILE A 27 -2.65 6.58 -1.56
N VAL A 28 -2.18 5.34 -1.64
CA VAL A 28 -2.99 4.21 -2.07
C VAL A 28 -3.32 3.39 -0.82
N SER A 29 -4.57 3.46 -0.39
CA SER A 29 -5.03 2.75 0.81
C SER A 29 -5.75 1.49 0.40
N ILE A 30 -5.42 0.39 1.05
CA ILE A 30 -6.17 -0.84 0.82
C ILE A 30 -6.88 -1.22 2.10
N SER A 31 -8.17 -1.52 2.00
CA SER A 31 -8.98 -1.90 3.15
C SER A 31 -9.62 -3.25 2.88
N GLY A 32 -9.95 -3.96 3.95
CA GLY A 32 -10.54 -5.29 3.84
C GLY A 32 -9.49 -6.34 3.52
N GLU A 33 -9.92 -7.39 2.85
CA GLU A 33 -9.05 -8.52 2.53
C GLU A 33 -8.52 -8.39 1.11
N HIS A 34 -7.23 -8.55 0.96
CA HIS A 34 -6.57 -8.44 -0.34
C HIS A 34 -5.71 -9.67 -0.59
N ASP A 35 -5.84 -10.23 -1.77
CA ASP A 35 -5.13 -11.45 -2.12
C ASP A 35 -4.79 -11.43 -3.62
N LEU A 36 -4.51 -12.60 -4.14
CA LEU A 36 -4.16 -12.76 -5.54
C LEU A 36 -5.20 -12.13 -6.47
N ASN A 37 -6.47 -12.13 -6.08
CA ASN A 37 -7.53 -11.60 -6.94
C ASN A 37 -7.49 -10.09 -7.06
N THR A 38 -6.98 -9.38 -6.06
CA THR A 38 -6.92 -7.92 -6.09
C THR A 38 -5.53 -7.41 -6.43
N ALA A 39 -4.52 -8.30 -6.47
CA ALA A 39 -3.16 -7.89 -6.75
C ALA A 39 -3.00 -7.14 -8.08
N PRO A 40 -3.65 -7.58 -9.19
CA PRO A 40 -3.50 -6.85 -10.44
C PRO A 40 -4.04 -5.42 -10.40
N GLN A 41 -5.13 -5.19 -9.63
CA GLN A 41 -5.65 -3.84 -9.49
C GLN A 41 -4.68 -2.95 -8.74
N LEU A 42 -4.09 -3.47 -7.68
CA LEU A 42 -3.14 -2.70 -6.91
C LEU A 42 -1.92 -2.37 -7.78
N ARG A 43 -1.42 -3.35 -8.54
CA ARG A 43 -0.28 -3.13 -9.42
C ARG A 43 -0.57 -2.02 -10.41
N ARG A 44 -1.76 -2.05 -11.01
CA ARG A 44 -2.12 -1.04 -12.00
C ARG A 44 -2.15 0.35 -11.39
N ARG A 45 -2.72 0.47 -10.18
CA ARG A 45 -2.77 1.76 -9.51
C ARG A 45 -1.38 2.31 -9.24
N LEU A 46 -0.49 1.46 -8.72
CA LEU A 46 0.87 1.91 -8.42
C LEU A 46 1.60 2.31 -9.70
N ASP A 47 1.47 1.49 -10.75
CA ASP A 47 2.16 1.79 -12.00
C ASP A 47 1.67 3.09 -12.61
N GLU A 48 0.37 3.36 -12.52
CA GLU A 48 -0.18 4.60 -13.07
C GLU A 48 0.36 5.82 -12.35
N GLU A 49 0.40 5.78 -11.02
CA GLU A 49 0.87 6.93 -10.27
C GLU A 49 2.37 7.15 -10.43
N ILE A 50 3.14 6.07 -10.45
CA ILE A 50 4.57 6.17 -10.68
C ILE A 50 4.84 6.71 -12.09
N GLY A 51 4.05 6.25 -13.07
CA GLY A 51 4.19 6.73 -14.44
C GLY A 51 3.91 8.21 -14.59
N GLU A 52 3.13 8.78 -13.67
CA GLU A 52 2.86 10.22 -13.68
C GLU A 52 3.82 11.01 -12.80
N GLY A 53 4.83 10.34 -12.27
CA GLY A 53 5.86 11.03 -11.51
C GLY A 53 5.52 11.32 -10.06
N ARG A 54 4.60 10.55 -9.47
CA ARG A 54 4.20 10.77 -8.09
C ARG A 54 4.89 9.81 -7.15
N ALA A 55 5.36 10.33 -6.03
CA ALA A 55 5.81 9.49 -4.94
C ALA A 55 4.62 8.72 -4.37
N ILE A 56 4.89 7.59 -3.75
CA ILE A 56 3.84 6.65 -3.35
C ILE A 56 3.87 6.41 -1.85
N VAL A 57 2.70 6.41 -1.24
CA VAL A 57 2.48 5.83 0.08
C VAL A 57 1.44 4.75 -0.06
N VAL A 58 1.77 3.52 0.36
CA VAL A 58 0.78 2.45 0.43
C VAL A 58 0.36 2.32 1.89
N ASP A 59 -0.92 2.54 2.15
CA ASP A 59 -1.42 2.48 3.51
C ASP A 59 -2.14 1.15 3.73
N LEU A 60 -1.52 0.29 4.53
CA LEU A 60 -2.07 -1.01 4.88
C LEU A 60 -2.90 -0.98 6.15
N SER A 61 -3.00 0.19 6.79
CA SER A 61 -3.67 0.29 8.09
C SER A 61 -5.11 -0.21 8.06
N PRO A 62 -5.91 0.11 7.01
CA PRO A 62 -7.29 -0.38 6.99
C PRO A 62 -7.42 -1.83 6.50
N ALA A 63 -6.35 -2.47 6.10
CA ALA A 63 -6.44 -3.85 5.60
C ALA A 63 -6.59 -4.81 6.76
N SER A 64 -7.50 -5.77 6.62
CA SER A 64 -7.65 -6.81 7.62
C SER A 64 -6.81 -8.05 7.29
N PHE A 65 -6.44 -8.20 6.03
CA PHE A 65 -5.60 -9.31 5.60
C PHE A 65 -4.95 -8.97 4.26
N VAL A 66 -3.68 -9.34 4.12
CA VAL A 66 -3.00 -9.30 2.84
C VAL A 66 -2.18 -10.59 2.72
N ASP A 67 -2.02 -11.09 1.51
CA ASP A 67 -1.19 -12.27 1.30
C ASP A 67 0.12 -11.86 0.61
N SER A 68 0.94 -12.85 0.32
CA SER A 68 2.27 -12.60 -0.25
C SER A 68 2.19 -12.01 -1.66
N SER A 69 1.09 -12.25 -2.40
CA SER A 69 0.99 -11.67 -3.73
C SER A 69 0.84 -10.16 -3.65
N ILE A 70 0.11 -9.67 -2.65
CA ILE A 70 -0.02 -8.23 -2.41
C ILE A 70 1.32 -7.64 -2.02
N LEU A 71 2.05 -8.31 -1.12
CA LEU A 71 3.34 -7.80 -0.70
C LEU A 71 4.34 -7.79 -1.84
N GLY A 72 4.24 -8.76 -2.76
CA GLY A 72 5.06 -8.77 -3.95
C GLY A 72 4.80 -7.57 -4.84
N VAL A 73 3.52 -7.20 -5.00
CA VAL A 73 3.17 -6.03 -5.79
C VAL A 73 3.73 -4.77 -5.14
N ILE A 74 3.65 -4.66 -3.81
CA ILE A 74 4.17 -3.50 -3.11
C ILE A 74 5.68 -3.40 -3.28
N LEU A 75 6.38 -4.53 -3.17
CA LEU A 75 7.82 -4.54 -3.34
C LEU A 75 8.22 -4.15 -4.76
N ASP A 76 7.50 -4.65 -5.76
CA ASP A 76 7.74 -4.26 -7.14
C ASP A 76 7.46 -2.77 -7.35
N GLY A 77 6.43 -2.25 -6.68
CA GLY A 77 6.13 -0.83 -6.74
C GLY A 77 7.27 0.02 -6.20
N ARG A 78 7.88 -0.43 -5.10
CA ARG A 78 9.02 0.29 -4.56
C ARG A 78 10.18 0.30 -5.54
N ARG A 79 10.44 -0.83 -6.16
CA ARG A 79 11.52 -0.89 -7.14
C ARG A 79 11.26 0.05 -8.32
N GLY A 80 10.01 0.11 -8.79
CA GLY A 80 9.64 1.01 -9.86
C GLY A 80 9.78 2.46 -9.47
N ALA A 81 9.37 2.81 -8.25
CA ALA A 81 9.51 4.18 -7.76
C ALA A 81 10.98 4.56 -7.63
N ASP A 82 11.80 3.65 -7.08
CA ASP A 82 13.24 3.91 -6.95
C ASP A 82 13.87 4.15 -8.32
N ALA A 83 13.51 3.34 -9.31
CA ALA A 83 14.06 3.50 -10.65
C ALA A 83 13.65 4.84 -11.26
N ALA A 84 12.50 5.37 -10.87
CA ALA A 84 12.02 6.66 -11.36
C ALA A 84 12.48 7.83 -10.49
N GLY A 85 13.25 7.57 -9.44
CA GLY A 85 13.70 8.62 -8.54
C GLY A 85 12.62 9.15 -7.61
N LEU A 86 11.59 8.36 -7.34
CA LEU A 86 10.45 8.78 -6.54
C LEU A 86 10.47 8.13 -5.18
N GLY A 87 9.99 8.85 -4.16
CA GLY A 87 9.87 8.30 -2.84
C GLY A 87 8.80 7.24 -2.75
N PHE A 88 8.96 6.31 -1.81
CA PHE A 88 8.01 5.23 -1.61
C PHE A 88 8.05 4.84 -0.14
N ALA A 89 6.89 4.76 0.48
CA ALA A 89 6.80 4.35 1.88
C ALA A 89 5.51 3.58 2.11
N VAL A 90 5.50 2.79 3.17
CA VAL A 90 4.34 2.00 3.55
C VAL A 90 3.91 2.44 4.94
N ALA A 91 2.62 2.61 5.14
CA ALA A 91 2.07 2.91 6.45
C ALA A 91 1.31 1.69 6.95
N GLN A 92 1.54 1.33 8.20
CA GLN A 92 0.80 0.26 8.83
C GLN A 92 0.68 0.61 10.31
N ALA A 93 -0.42 1.25 10.66
CA ALA A 93 -0.70 1.58 12.04
C ALA A 93 -1.13 0.33 12.79
N ASP A 94 -1.28 0.46 14.08
CA ASP A 94 -1.75 -0.65 14.89
C ASP A 94 -3.08 -1.13 14.36
N GLY A 95 -3.29 -2.41 14.35
CA GLY A 95 -4.54 -2.92 13.86
C GLY A 95 -4.46 -4.39 13.55
N ALA A 96 -4.51 -4.74 12.29
CA ALA A 96 -4.62 -6.14 11.90
C ALA A 96 -3.35 -6.91 12.21
N GLN A 97 -3.43 -7.79 13.19
CA GLN A 97 -2.28 -8.63 13.53
C GLN A 97 -1.91 -9.54 12.37
N ALA A 98 -2.88 -9.91 11.54
CA ALA A 98 -2.59 -10.76 10.40
C ALA A 98 -1.62 -10.08 9.43
N VAL A 99 -1.80 -8.78 9.21
CA VAL A 99 -0.93 -8.04 8.32
C VAL A 99 0.47 -7.94 8.92
N SER A 100 0.57 -7.59 10.19
CA SER A 100 1.86 -7.52 10.87
C SER A 100 2.60 -8.85 10.82
N ARG A 101 1.86 -9.94 11.03
CA ARG A 101 2.47 -11.25 11.02
C ARG A 101 3.03 -11.62 9.65
N VAL A 102 2.29 -11.30 8.59
CA VAL A 102 2.77 -11.58 7.23
C VAL A 102 4.03 -10.78 6.94
N LEU A 103 4.07 -9.53 7.37
CA LEU A 103 5.27 -8.72 7.17
C LEU A 103 6.47 -9.30 7.92
N GLU A 104 6.24 -9.83 9.12
CA GLU A 104 7.31 -10.44 9.90
C GLU A 104 7.77 -11.76 9.30
N ILE A 105 6.85 -12.63 8.95
CA ILE A 105 7.17 -13.95 8.46
C ILE A 105 7.92 -13.87 7.13
N THR A 106 7.53 -12.97 6.27
CA THR A 106 8.15 -12.83 4.97
C THR A 106 9.46 -12.05 5.01
N GLY A 107 9.75 -11.39 6.12
CA GLY A 107 10.94 -10.54 6.22
C GLY A 107 10.84 -9.27 5.41
N LEU A 108 9.68 -8.96 4.87
CA LEU A 108 9.55 -7.80 4.00
C LEU A 108 9.65 -6.49 4.76
N ARG A 109 9.42 -6.52 6.08
CA ARG A 109 9.56 -5.30 6.86
C ARG A 109 10.97 -4.73 6.79
N SER A 110 11.98 -5.58 6.57
CA SER A 110 13.35 -5.10 6.42
C SER A 110 13.64 -4.60 5.01
N GLN A 111 12.78 -4.92 4.04
CA GLN A 111 12.96 -4.50 2.65
C GLN A 111 12.05 -3.35 2.25
N LEU A 112 11.08 -3.00 3.08
CA LEU A 112 10.14 -1.93 2.79
C LEU A 112 10.22 -0.90 3.90
N PRO A 113 10.18 0.39 3.58
CA PRO A 113 10.18 1.44 4.60
C PRO A 113 8.78 1.56 5.21
N VAL A 114 8.52 0.74 6.23
CA VAL A 114 7.21 0.69 6.89
C VAL A 114 7.20 1.64 8.08
N HIS A 115 6.18 2.47 8.13
CA HIS A 115 6.00 3.47 9.19
C HIS A 115 4.72 3.18 9.94
N THR A 116 4.64 3.65 11.18
CA THR A 116 3.50 3.35 12.04
C THR A 116 2.34 4.30 11.85
N SER A 117 2.48 5.32 11.03
CA SER A 117 1.37 6.22 10.74
C SER A 117 1.44 6.70 9.30
N ARG A 118 0.29 7.09 8.79
CA ARG A 118 0.21 7.64 7.43
C ARG A 118 1.04 8.93 7.35
N ALA A 119 0.98 9.77 8.39
CA ALA A 119 1.71 11.03 8.36
C ALA A 119 3.21 10.81 8.25
N GLU A 120 3.74 9.84 9.00
CA GLU A 120 5.17 9.52 8.91
C GLU A 120 5.54 8.98 7.54
N ALA A 121 4.67 8.15 6.98
CA ALA A 121 4.93 7.57 5.66
C ALA A 121 4.92 8.66 4.58
N VAL A 122 3.99 9.60 4.68
CA VAL A 122 3.93 10.72 3.73
C VAL A 122 5.20 11.55 3.82
N GLU A 123 5.65 11.83 5.04
CA GLU A 123 6.87 12.59 5.22
C GLU A 123 8.07 11.86 4.63
N ALA A 124 8.16 10.56 4.86
CA ALA A 124 9.27 9.76 4.34
C ALA A 124 9.23 9.72 2.81
N ALA A 125 8.04 9.60 2.22
CA ALA A 125 7.91 9.51 0.77
C ALA A 125 8.17 10.85 0.08
N SER A 126 8.12 11.95 0.82
CA SER A 126 8.34 13.25 0.21
C SER A 126 9.81 13.51 -0.10
N SER A 127 10.71 12.63 0.33
CA SER A 127 12.12 12.72 0.01
C SER A 127 12.46 11.67 -1.05
N PRO A 128 13.25 11.99 -2.07
CA PRO A 128 13.64 11.00 -3.06
C PRO A 128 14.49 9.90 -2.42
N PRO A 129 14.55 8.72 -3.05
CA PRO A 129 15.32 7.64 -2.47
C PRO A 129 16.82 8.00 -2.44
N ASP A 130 17.47 7.49 -1.40
CA ASP A 130 18.89 7.68 -1.25
C ASP A 130 19.61 6.74 -2.20
N ARG A 131 20.44 7.30 -3.06
CA ARG A 131 21.12 6.49 -4.05
C ARG A 131 22.60 6.35 -3.80
N SER A 132 23.03 6.69 -2.66
CA SER A 132 24.46 6.62 -2.36
C SER A 132 24.95 5.16 -2.29
#